data_fb552385856eaea09bc47c64403addfc
#
_entry.id   fb552385856eaea09bc47c64403addfc
#
_cell.length_a   1.000
_cell.length_b   1.000
_cell.length_c   1.000
_cell.angle_alpha   90.00
_cell.angle_beta   90.00
_cell.angle_gamma   90.00
#
_symmetry.space_group_name_H-M   'P 1'
#
loop_
_entity.id
_entity.type
_entity.pdbx_description
1 polymer ?
#
loop_
_entity_poly.entity_id
_entity_poly.type
_entity_poly.pdbx_seq_one_letter_code
_entity_poly.pdbx_strand_id
1 'polypeptide(L)'
;MSLNKCACIDTLYTELPWAERFKAAKDDGFAAVEFWDWRIRDLDETKKAAEDAGIQISGFNGDADYSLVDPEHKQKYLEDLKKSIEAAQKVGALSVTIHSNALGDGGVVVDHYDNLSDTVKLCSMYDTLLGCAELAEKEEINLNLEALNITTDHEGNFLKYTQTGAEICRLIGSPRLKLLYDVYHMQINEGCICDTITNYGDQFGHIHVADAPGRHEPGTGEINYKKVIRHLEACGYNGYVGYELFPLTDTKTAVKAIMEEC
;
A
#
# COMPACT_ATOMS: atom_id res chain seq x y z
N MET A 1 -9.93 18.39 9.12
CA MET A 1 -9.42 18.56 7.73
C MET A 1 -9.78 17.28 7.01
N SER A 2 -10.25 17.33 5.77
CA SER A 2 -10.47 16.07 5.02
C SER A 2 -9.13 15.44 4.68
N LEU A 3 -9.02 14.13 4.81
CA LEU A 3 -7.83 13.36 4.43
C LEU A 3 -7.57 13.47 2.91
N ASN A 4 -6.31 13.35 2.51
CA ASN A 4 -5.92 13.43 1.11
C ASN A 4 -6.28 12.12 0.39
N LYS A 5 -7.27 12.17 -0.50
CA LYS A 5 -7.71 11.00 -1.27
C LYS A 5 -6.73 10.69 -2.40
N CYS A 6 -6.39 9.42 -2.55
CA CYS A 6 -5.50 8.90 -3.58
C CYS A 6 -6.21 7.80 -4.38
N ALA A 7 -6.16 7.86 -5.71
CA ALA A 7 -6.77 6.84 -6.56
C ALA A 7 -5.74 5.78 -6.96
N CYS A 8 -6.02 4.50 -6.71
CA CYS A 8 -5.27 3.41 -7.34
C CYS A 8 -5.71 3.30 -8.81
N ILE A 9 -4.87 3.80 -9.73
CA ILE A 9 -5.21 3.86 -11.16
C ILE A 9 -4.97 2.54 -11.92
N ASP A 10 -4.54 1.49 -11.24
CA ASP A 10 -4.54 0.13 -11.78
C ASP A 10 -5.89 -0.57 -11.57
N THR A 11 -6.75 -0.04 -10.70
CA THR A 11 -8.10 -0.55 -10.43
C THR A 11 -9.21 0.42 -10.84
N LEU A 12 -8.97 1.71 -10.69
CA LEU A 12 -9.86 2.77 -11.17
C LEU A 12 -9.41 3.29 -12.54
N TYR A 13 -10.36 3.77 -13.35
CA TYR A 13 -10.11 4.33 -14.69
C TYR A 13 -9.49 3.34 -15.69
N THR A 14 -9.65 2.04 -15.48
CA THR A 14 -9.05 1.00 -16.32
C THR A 14 -9.58 1.01 -17.76
N GLU A 15 -10.72 1.63 -17.98
CA GLU A 15 -11.31 1.90 -19.31
C GLU A 15 -10.56 2.95 -20.13
N LEU A 16 -9.67 3.75 -19.48
CA LEU A 16 -8.90 4.80 -20.13
C LEU A 16 -7.45 4.34 -20.44
N PRO A 17 -6.82 4.91 -21.46
CA PRO A 17 -5.38 4.80 -21.67
C PRO A 17 -4.60 5.28 -20.44
N TRP A 18 -3.41 4.69 -20.20
CA TRP A 18 -2.61 4.95 -19.00
C TRP A 18 -2.43 6.43 -18.67
N ALA A 19 -1.94 7.22 -19.62
CA ALA A 19 -1.67 8.64 -19.38
C ALA A 19 -2.93 9.47 -19.09
N GLU A 20 -4.11 9.05 -19.56
CA GLU A 20 -5.37 9.77 -19.34
C GLU A 20 -5.94 9.55 -17.95
N ARG A 21 -5.58 8.45 -17.26
CA ARG A 21 -6.03 8.12 -15.90
C ARG A 21 -5.61 9.17 -14.87
N PHE A 22 -4.44 9.77 -15.03
CA PHE A 22 -3.92 10.83 -14.14
C PHE A 22 -4.82 12.07 -14.16
N LYS A 23 -5.16 12.51 -15.38
CA LYS A 23 -6.06 13.67 -15.54
C LYS A 23 -7.47 13.36 -15.06
N ALA A 24 -7.99 12.15 -15.33
CA ALA A 24 -9.33 11.74 -14.87
C ALA A 24 -9.41 11.75 -13.34
N ALA A 25 -8.42 11.15 -12.65
CA ALA A 25 -8.35 11.19 -11.19
C ALA A 25 -8.29 12.62 -10.64
N LYS A 26 -7.50 13.50 -11.28
CA LYS A 26 -7.44 14.91 -10.90
C LYS A 26 -8.76 15.65 -11.06
N ASP A 27 -9.41 15.44 -12.20
CA ASP A 27 -10.69 16.08 -12.52
C ASP A 27 -11.80 15.65 -11.55
N ASP A 28 -11.74 14.41 -11.06
CA ASP A 28 -12.67 13.84 -10.05
C ASP A 28 -12.33 14.26 -8.61
N GLY A 29 -11.24 15.01 -8.39
CA GLY A 29 -10.92 15.62 -7.09
C GLY A 29 -9.94 14.83 -6.23
N PHE A 30 -9.28 13.81 -6.75
CA PHE A 30 -8.19 13.12 -6.04
C PHE A 30 -6.96 14.05 -5.90
N ALA A 31 -6.32 13.96 -4.75
CA ALA A 31 -5.08 14.70 -4.46
C ALA A 31 -3.84 14.00 -5.01
N ALA A 32 -3.90 12.68 -5.14
CA ALA A 32 -2.82 11.85 -5.65
C ALA A 32 -3.34 10.62 -6.41
N VAL A 33 -2.42 9.95 -7.07
CA VAL A 33 -2.61 8.62 -7.67
C VAL A 33 -1.54 7.67 -7.16
N GLU A 34 -1.84 6.38 -7.22
CA GLU A 34 -0.93 5.28 -6.99
C GLU A 34 -1.18 4.18 -8.00
N PHE A 35 -0.25 3.25 -8.14
CA PHE A 35 -0.37 2.11 -9.04
C PHE A 35 0.50 0.95 -8.54
N TRP A 36 0.35 -0.26 -9.13
CA TRP A 36 1.01 -1.44 -8.59
C TRP A 36 2.44 -1.62 -9.05
N ASP A 37 2.66 -1.79 -10.35
CA ASP A 37 3.97 -2.20 -10.85
C ASP A 37 4.58 -1.17 -11.82
N TRP A 38 5.67 -0.57 -11.37
CA TRP A 38 6.45 0.39 -12.17
C TRP A 38 7.22 -0.28 -13.31
N ARG A 39 7.53 -1.59 -13.21
CA ARG A 39 8.38 -2.33 -14.14
C ARG A 39 7.73 -2.50 -15.52
N ILE A 40 6.39 -2.52 -15.53
CA ILE A 40 5.59 -2.62 -16.77
C ILE A 40 5.18 -1.27 -17.34
N ARG A 41 5.65 -0.16 -16.75
CA ARG A 41 5.28 1.21 -17.15
C ARG A 41 6.43 1.94 -17.81
N ASP A 42 6.11 2.76 -18.80
CA ASP A 42 7.05 3.78 -19.27
C ASP A 42 7.10 4.91 -18.22
N LEU A 43 8.25 5.02 -17.54
CA LEU A 43 8.42 5.99 -16.43
C LEU A 43 8.46 7.44 -16.95
N ASP A 44 8.91 7.69 -18.17
CA ASP A 44 8.93 9.03 -18.73
C ASP A 44 7.51 9.47 -19.12
N GLU A 45 6.69 8.57 -19.70
CA GLU A 45 5.26 8.81 -19.94
C GLU A 45 4.52 9.01 -18.62
N THR A 46 4.75 8.16 -17.62
CA THR A 46 4.12 8.22 -16.29
C THR A 46 4.41 9.56 -15.60
N LYS A 47 5.67 9.97 -15.56
CA LYS A 47 6.08 11.27 -15.01
C LYS A 47 5.38 12.41 -15.73
N LYS A 48 5.44 12.42 -17.07
CA LYS A 48 4.82 13.46 -17.88
C LYS A 48 3.31 13.54 -17.66
N ALA A 49 2.61 12.41 -17.59
CA ALA A 49 1.18 12.37 -17.35
C ALA A 49 0.79 12.97 -15.98
N ALA A 50 1.56 12.66 -14.93
CA ALA A 50 1.36 13.23 -13.61
C ALA A 50 1.62 14.76 -13.58
N GLU A 51 2.71 15.21 -14.22
CA GLU A 51 3.05 16.64 -14.34
C GLU A 51 2.00 17.41 -15.12
N ASP A 52 1.57 16.92 -16.29
CA ASP A 52 0.56 17.54 -17.16
C ASP A 52 -0.81 17.63 -16.45
N ALA A 53 -1.17 16.62 -15.65
CA ALA A 53 -2.39 16.61 -14.83
C ALA A 53 -2.29 17.48 -13.56
N GLY A 54 -1.08 17.80 -13.11
CA GLY A 54 -0.84 18.47 -11.84
C GLY A 54 -1.30 17.63 -10.65
N ILE A 55 -1.03 16.32 -10.68
CA ILE A 55 -1.39 15.38 -9.62
C ILE A 55 -0.14 14.66 -9.08
N GLN A 56 -0.12 14.43 -7.76
CA GLN A 56 0.99 13.74 -7.10
C GLN A 56 0.91 12.23 -7.31
N ILE A 57 2.04 11.54 -7.46
CA ILE A 57 2.13 10.09 -7.31
C ILE A 57 2.46 9.80 -5.84
N SER A 58 1.55 9.15 -5.11
CA SER A 58 1.77 8.78 -3.70
C SER A 58 2.77 7.63 -3.57
N GLY A 59 2.69 6.63 -4.43
CA GLY A 59 3.58 5.48 -4.41
C GLY A 59 3.21 4.38 -5.39
N PHE A 60 3.94 3.28 -5.26
CA PHE A 60 3.72 2.02 -5.98
C PHE A 60 4.41 0.85 -5.27
N ASN A 61 4.13 -0.40 -5.67
CA ASN A 61 4.78 -1.58 -5.08
C ASN A 61 6.24 -1.69 -5.53
N GLY A 62 7.13 -1.86 -4.57
CA GLY A 62 8.57 -1.84 -4.79
C GLY A 62 9.22 -3.20 -4.90
N ASP A 63 8.63 -4.22 -4.28
CA ASP A 63 9.10 -5.59 -4.31
C ASP A 63 8.41 -6.42 -5.41
N ALA A 64 9.07 -7.48 -5.86
CA ALA A 64 8.52 -8.40 -6.83
C ALA A 64 9.03 -9.83 -6.58
N ASP A 65 10.32 -10.09 -6.85
CA ASP A 65 10.88 -11.45 -6.97
C ASP A 65 11.40 -12.04 -5.65
N TYR A 66 11.62 -11.21 -4.63
CA TYR A 66 12.28 -11.63 -3.39
C TYR A 66 11.40 -11.35 -2.17
N SER A 67 11.52 -12.22 -1.16
CA SER A 67 10.74 -12.14 0.08
C SER A 67 11.60 -11.67 1.25
N LEU A 68 11.04 -10.82 2.12
CA LEU A 68 11.66 -10.39 3.38
C LEU A 68 11.86 -11.59 4.34
N VAL A 69 11.01 -12.60 4.25
CA VAL A 69 11.00 -13.76 5.16
C VAL A 69 12.08 -14.79 4.87
N ASP A 70 12.73 -14.71 3.71
CA ASP A 70 13.81 -15.63 3.34
C ASP A 70 15.17 -15.04 3.66
N PRO A 71 15.96 -15.63 4.58
CA PRO A 71 17.29 -15.13 4.95
C PRO A 71 18.28 -15.12 3.78
N GLU A 72 18.07 -15.96 2.75
CA GLU A 72 18.93 -16.00 1.57
C GLU A 72 18.61 -14.88 0.56
N HIS A 73 17.47 -14.20 0.72
CA HIS A 73 17.02 -13.15 -0.18
C HIS A 73 17.49 -11.75 0.20
N LYS A 74 17.97 -11.50 1.43
CA LYS A 74 18.28 -10.15 1.93
C LYS A 74 19.04 -9.28 0.94
N GLN A 75 20.18 -9.76 0.43
CA GLN A 75 21.01 -8.95 -0.46
C GLN A 75 20.31 -8.63 -1.78
N LYS A 76 19.67 -9.62 -2.38
CA LYS A 76 18.92 -9.46 -3.64
C LYS A 76 17.71 -8.55 -3.48
N TYR A 77 17.01 -8.68 -2.34
CA TYR A 77 15.88 -7.82 -1.99
C TYR A 77 16.31 -6.35 -1.94
N LEU A 78 17.41 -6.05 -1.24
CA LEU A 78 17.94 -4.69 -1.14
C LEU A 78 18.41 -4.12 -2.48
N GLU A 79 19.02 -4.96 -3.34
CA GLU A 79 19.42 -4.56 -4.70
C GLU A 79 18.22 -4.25 -5.59
N ASP A 80 17.13 -5.00 -5.45
CA ASP A 80 15.89 -4.78 -6.22
C ASP A 80 15.09 -3.58 -5.68
N LEU A 81 14.99 -3.45 -4.36
CA LEU A 81 14.37 -2.29 -3.72
C LEU A 81 15.06 -0.98 -4.12
N LYS A 82 16.39 -0.99 -4.27
CA LYS A 82 17.12 0.18 -4.76
C LYS A 82 16.65 0.62 -6.14
N LYS A 83 16.41 -0.31 -7.07
CA LYS A 83 15.87 0.02 -8.40
C LYS A 83 14.46 0.62 -8.30
N SER A 84 13.65 0.11 -7.39
CA SER A 84 12.30 0.64 -7.15
C SER A 84 12.34 2.05 -6.57
N ILE A 85 13.31 2.33 -5.69
CA ILE A 85 13.55 3.69 -5.17
C ILE A 85 14.01 4.63 -6.29
N GLU A 86 14.93 4.19 -7.15
CA GLU A 86 15.38 4.97 -8.32
C GLU A 86 14.20 5.28 -9.27
N ALA A 87 13.30 4.31 -9.48
CA ALA A 87 12.08 4.52 -10.26
C ALA A 87 11.13 5.52 -9.58
N ALA A 88 10.96 5.42 -8.25
CA ALA A 88 10.14 6.36 -7.47
C ALA A 88 10.67 7.80 -7.58
N GLN A 89 11.97 7.98 -7.41
CA GLN A 89 12.62 9.28 -7.59
C GLN A 89 12.44 9.83 -9.01
N LYS A 90 12.54 8.95 -10.03
CA LYS A 90 12.36 9.35 -11.44
C LYS A 90 10.98 9.92 -11.72
N VAL A 91 9.92 9.31 -11.16
CA VAL A 91 8.54 9.74 -11.39
C VAL A 91 8.03 10.73 -10.34
N GLY A 92 8.84 11.04 -9.31
CA GLY A 92 8.46 11.92 -8.21
C GLY A 92 7.44 11.30 -7.24
N ALA A 93 7.45 9.98 -7.08
CA ALA A 93 6.64 9.28 -6.11
C ALA A 93 7.16 9.52 -4.68
N LEU A 94 6.25 9.54 -3.69
CA LEU A 94 6.57 9.86 -2.29
C LEU A 94 6.97 8.62 -1.48
N SER A 95 6.53 7.45 -1.91
CA SER A 95 6.74 6.20 -1.17
C SER A 95 6.80 4.98 -2.08
N VAL A 96 7.30 3.89 -1.48
CA VAL A 96 7.32 2.56 -2.08
C VAL A 96 6.68 1.59 -1.09
N THR A 97 5.71 0.80 -1.55
CA THR A 97 5.07 -0.26 -0.75
C THR A 97 5.86 -1.55 -0.85
N ILE A 98 6.01 -2.25 0.27
CA ILE A 98 6.76 -3.52 0.37
C ILE A 98 5.97 -4.55 1.18
N HIS A 99 6.16 -5.84 0.85
CA HIS A 99 5.44 -6.97 1.44
C HIS A 99 6.39 -7.97 2.11
N SER A 100 5.86 -8.83 2.97
CA SER A 100 6.66 -9.88 3.63
C SER A 100 7.10 -10.98 2.68
N ASN A 101 6.24 -11.31 1.72
CA ASN A 101 6.48 -12.34 0.70
C ASN A 101 6.41 -11.73 -0.70
N ALA A 102 7.14 -12.32 -1.63
CA ALA A 102 7.01 -12.02 -3.04
C ALA A 102 5.59 -12.38 -3.53
N LEU A 103 4.98 -11.46 -4.30
CA LEU A 103 3.65 -11.63 -4.87
C LEU A 103 3.78 -11.77 -6.40
N GLY A 104 3.16 -12.82 -6.93
CA GLY A 104 3.03 -13.05 -8.36
C GLY A 104 1.74 -12.47 -8.93
N ASP A 105 1.39 -12.92 -10.14
CA ASP A 105 0.19 -12.47 -10.85
C ASP A 105 -1.07 -12.61 -9.98
N GLY A 106 -1.88 -11.56 -9.96
CA GLY A 106 -3.11 -11.52 -9.17
C GLY A 106 -2.88 -11.48 -7.65
N GLY A 107 -1.68 -11.17 -7.18
CA GLY A 107 -1.34 -11.08 -5.76
C GLY A 107 -1.10 -12.44 -5.08
N VAL A 108 -0.97 -13.52 -5.85
CA VAL A 108 -0.70 -14.85 -5.31
C VAL A 108 0.70 -14.89 -4.68
N VAL A 109 0.81 -15.39 -3.46
CA VAL A 109 2.11 -15.59 -2.79
C VAL A 109 2.94 -16.62 -3.54
N VAL A 110 4.14 -16.24 -3.95
CA VAL A 110 5.00 -17.10 -4.79
C VAL A 110 5.55 -18.30 -4.03
N ASP A 111 5.97 -18.09 -2.77
CA ASP A 111 6.47 -19.16 -1.89
C ASP A 111 5.98 -18.90 -0.46
N HIS A 112 5.42 -19.93 0.16
CA HIS A 112 4.95 -19.91 1.56
C HIS A 112 6.07 -20.16 2.57
N TYR A 113 7.25 -20.61 2.11
CA TYR A 113 8.39 -20.97 2.96
C TYR A 113 8.03 -21.95 4.08
N ASP A 114 7.30 -23.02 3.75
CA ASP A 114 6.84 -24.02 4.72
C ASP A 114 7.99 -24.78 5.40
N ASN A 115 9.17 -24.75 4.80
CA ASN A 115 10.41 -25.28 5.35
C ASN A 115 11.05 -24.39 6.43
N LEU A 116 10.60 -23.14 6.58
CA LEU A 116 11.10 -22.19 7.59
C LEU A 116 10.11 -22.05 8.74
N SER A 117 10.63 -22.02 9.98
CA SER A 117 9.78 -21.71 11.13
C SER A 117 9.39 -20.21 11.15
N ASP A 118 8.25 -19.88 11.79
CA ASP A 118 7.81 -18.48 11.94
C ASP A 118 8.87 -17.60 12.62
N THR A 119 9.65 -18.17 13.53
CA THR A 119 10.76 -17.44 14.17
C THR A 119 11.86 -17.07 13.16
N VAL A 120 12.23 -18.00 12.27
CA VAL A 120 13.22 -17.71 11.21
C VAL A 120 12.67 -16.66 10.25
N LYS A 121 11.43 -16.79 9.79
CA LYS A 121 10.76 -15.82 8.92
C LYS A 121 10.74 -14.43 9.57
N LEU A 122 10.37 -14.32 10.84
CA LEU A 122 10.30 -13.06 11.57
C LEU A 122 11.69 -12.40 11.72
N CYS A 123 12.70 -13.20 12.10
CA CYS A 123 14.08 -12.70 12.24
C CYS A 123 14.65 -12.23 10.89
N SER A 124 14.39 -12.98 9.81
CA SER A 124 14.81 -12.61 8.46
C SER A 124 14.15 -11.30 8.01
N MET A 125 12.82 -11.21 8.19
CA MET A 125 12.07 -10.00 7.87
C MET A 125 12.61 -8.78 8.63
N TYR A 126 12.84 -8.90 9.93
CA TYR A 126 13.41 -7.83 10.74
C TYR A 126 14.81 -7.41 10.25
N ASP A 127 15.70 -8.39 10.02
CA ASP A 127 17.08 -8.13 9.57
C ASP A 127 17.12 -7.47 8.17
N THR A 128 16.24 -7.89 7.25
CA THR A 128 16.14 -7.28 5.92
C THR A 128 15.53 -5.88 5.99
N LEU A 129 14.50 -5.67 6.82
CA LEU A 129 13.88 -4.36 7.02
C LEU A 129 14.84 -3.32 7.65
N LEU A 130 15.81 -3.72 8.46
CA LEU A 130 16.88 -2.83 8.91
C LEU A 130 17.64 -2.25 7.71
N GLY A 131 18.06 -3.11 6.76
CA GLY A 131 18.73 -2.65 5.54
C GLY A 131 17.81 -1.81 4.63
N CYS A 132 16.52 -2.14 4.55
CA CYS A 132 15.53 -1.34 3.83
C CYS A 132 15.40 0.07 4.43
N ALA A 133 15.34 0.17 5.75
CA ALA A 133 15.24 1.44 6.47
C ALA A 133 16.49 2.31 6.26
N GLU A 134 17.70 1.73 6.36
CA GLU A 134 18.95 2.44 6.08
C GLU A 134 18.97 2.99 4.63
N LEU A 135 18.53 2.18 3.67
CA LEU A 135 18.43 2.59 2.26
C LEU A 135 17.41 3.71 2.08
N ALA A 136 16.22 3.59 2.68
CA ALA A 136 15.16 4.58 2.62
C ALA A 136 15.56 5.93 3.22
N GLU A 137 16.26 5.91 4.35
CA GLU A 137 16.78 7.12 4.98
C GLU A 137 17.83 7.81 4.10
N LYS A 138 18.76 7.04 3.55
CA LYS A 138 19.80 7.54 2.65
C LYS A 138 19.26 8.17 1.38
N GLU A 139 18.27 7.55 0.79
CA GLU A 139 17.66 7.98 -0.48
C GLU A 139 16.45 8.91 -0.29
N GLU A 140 16.11 9.26 0.96
CA GLU A 140 15.03 10.16 1.37
C GLU A 140 13.64 9.76 0.85
N ILE A 141 13.36 8.44 0.69
CA ILE A 141 12.07 7.87 0.28
C ILE A 141 11.34 7.23 1.47
N ASN A 142 10.02 7.22 1.46
CA ASN A 142 9.25 6.49 2.47
C ASN A 142 9.00 5.04 2.02
N LEU A 143 9.06 4.10 2.96
CA LEU A 143 8.65 2.72 2.75
C LEU A 143 7.40 2.43 3.57
N ASN A 144 6.42 1.79 2.95
CA ASN A 144 5.18 1.37 3.57
C ASN A 144 5.12 -0.16 3.56
N LEU A 145 5.32 -0.79 4.71
CA LEU A 145 5.21 -2.24 4.88
C LEU A 145 3.74 -2.63 5.02
N GLU A 146 3.25 -3.49 4.16
CA GLU A 146 1.84 -3.90 4.14
C GLU A 146 1.63 -5.29 4.74
N ALA A 147 0.61 -5.38 5.61
CA ALA A 147 0.06 -6.65 6.07
C ALA A 147 -1.14 -7.04 5.21
N LEU A 148 -1.17 -8.30 4.75
CA LEU A 148 -2.16 -8.78 3.79
C LEU A 148 -3.08 -9.85 4.39
N ASN A 149 -4.33 -9.93 3.93
CA ASN A 149 -5.23 -11.01 4.33
C ASN A 149 -4.83 -12.34 3.69
N ILE A 150 -4.95 -13.39 4.49
CA ILE A 150 -4.51 -14.75 4.10
C ILE A 150 -5.66 -15.71 3.83
N THR A 151 -6.90 -15.25 3.94
CA THR A 151 -8.09 -16.13 3.80
C THR A 151 -8.82 -15.96 2.48
N THR A 152 -8.65 -14.81 1.82
CA THR A 152 -9.34 -14.49 0.58
C THR A 152 -8.37 -14.26 -0.58
N ASP A 153 -7.32 -13.45 -0.40
CA ASP A 153 -6.52 -12.97 -1.52
C ASP A 153 -5.07 -13.48 -1.52
N HIS A 154 -4.39 -13.54 -0.35
CA HIS A 154 -2.94 -13.75 -0.26
C HIS A 154 -2.59 -14.91 0.67
N GLU A 155 -3.17 -16.10 0.41
CA GLU A 155 -2.86 -17.31 1.20
C GLU A 155 -1.36 -17.54 1.28
N GLY A 156 -0.85 -17.75 2.50
CA GLY A 156 0.58 -17.99 2.75
C GLY A 156 1.41 -16.72 3.02
N ASN A 157 0.85 -15.51 2.89
CA ASN A 157 1.56 -14.29 3.27
C ASN A 157 1.89 -14.30 4.77
N PHE A 158 3.14 -13.99 5.12
CA PHE A 158 3.61 -14.11 6.49
C PHE A 158 3.14 -12.95 7.38
N LEU A 159 3.29 -11.71 6.93
CA LEU A 159 2.83 -10.54 7.69
C LEU A 159 1.32 -10.36 7.49
N LYS A 160 0.56 -10.78 8.47
CA LYS A 160 -0.91 -10.81 8.41
C LYS A 160 -1.62 -9.94 9.46
N TYR A 161 -0.90 -9.39 10.45
CA TYR A 161 -1.48 -8.60 11.54
C TYR A 161 -0.78 -7.27 11.70
N THR A 162 -1.56 -6.23 11.93
CA THR A 162 -1.09 -4.86 12.15
C THR A 162 -0.15 -4.77 13.34
N GLN A 163 -0.46 -5.45 14.45
CA GLN A 163 0.39 -5.43 15.64
C GLN A 163 1.83 -5.83 15.33
N THR A 164 2.01 -6.96 14.62
CA THR A 164 3.36 -7.46 14.29
C THR A 164 4.16 -6.45 13.47
N GLY A 165 3.56 -5.89 12.44
CA GLY A 165 4.21 -4.88 11.61
C GLY A 165 4.53 -3.59 12.38
N ALA A 166 3.59 -3.11 13.21
CA ALA A 166 3.78 -1.91 14.01
C ALA A 166 4.90 -2.07 15.05
N GLU A 167 4.97 -3.23 15.71
CA GLU A 167 6.05 -3.54 16.67
C GLU A 167 7.41 -3.58 15.98
N ILE A 168 7.50 -4.15 14.78
CA ILE A 168 8.75 -4.16 13.98
C ILE A 168 9.13 -2.74 13.58
N CYS A 169 8.21 -1.93 13.06
CA CYS A 169 8.49 -0.54 12.71
C CYS A 169 8.97 0.27 13.92
N ARG A 170 8.33 0.11 15.08
CA ARG A 170 8.77 0.75 16.32
C ARG A 170 10.15 0.28 16.78
N LEU A 171 10.45 -1.01 16.65
CA LEU A 171 11.74 -1.59 17.03
C LEU A 171 12.88 -1.09 16.14
N ILE A 172 12.64 -0.95 14.83
CA ILE A 172 13.60 -0.37 13.87
C ILE A 172 13.74 1.14 14.11
N GLY A 173 12.64 1.83 14.39
CA GLY A 173 12.64 3.24 14.78
C GLY A 173 12.96 4.23 13.66
N SER A 174 12.94 3.79 12.40
CA SER A 174 13.18 4.67 11.25
C SER A 174 11.96 5.58 10.98
N PRO A 175 12.18 6.88 10.74
CA PRO A 175 11.10 7.78 10.33
C PRO A 175 10.60 7.48 8.90
N ARG A 176 11.38 6.72 8.11
CA ARG A 176 11.09 6.40 6.71
C ARG A 176 10.42 5.03 6.51
N LEU A 177 10.34 4.19 7.56
CA LEU A 177 9.66 2.90 7.50
C LEU A 177 8.41 2.95 8.36
N LYS A 178 7.26 2.83 7.72
CA LYS A 178 5.93 2.84 8.33
C LYS A 178 5.10 1.69 7.77
N LEU A 179 3.88 1.52 8.30
CA LEU A 179 2.91 0.59 7.75
C LEU A 179 2.07 1.25 6.66
N LEU A 180 1.76 0.50 5.63
CA LEU A 180 0.52 0.64 4.91
C LEU A 180 -0.55 -0.15 5.67
N TYR A 181 -1.61 0.53 6.10
CA TYR A 181 -2.75 -0.08 6.77
C TYR A 181 -3.91 -0.20 5.79
N ASP A 182 -4.11 -1.39 5.23
CA ASP A 182 -5.25 -1.67 4.37
C ASP A 182 -6.45 -2.12 5.22
N VAL A 183 -7.48 -1.27 5.25
CA VAL A 183 -8.70 -1.51 6.03
C VAL A 183 -9.43 -2.75 5.56
N TYR A 184 -9.44 -3.04 4.25
CA TYR A 184 -10.06 -4.24 3.68
C TYR A 184 -9.34 -5.51 4.15
N HIS A 185 -8.00 -5.56 4.02
CA HIS A 185 -7.23 -6.72 4.47
C HIS A 185 -7.38 -6.95 5.98
N MET A 186 -7.34 -5.88 6.76
CA MET A 186 -7.43 -6.00 8.21
C MET A 186 -8.84 -6.26 8.72
N GLN A 187 -9.89 -5.84 7.99
CA GLN A 187 -11.26 -6.28 8.29
C GLN A 187 -11.37 -7.80 8.22
N ILE A 188 -10.77 -8.42 7.21
CA ILE A 188 -10.81 -9.88 7.00
C ILE A 188 -9.97 -10.64 8.02
N ASN A 189 -8.77 -10.14 8.34
CA ASN A 189 -7.83 -10.84 9.23
C ASN A 189 -8.08 -10.63 10.71
N GLU A 190 -8.40 -9.41 11.15
CA GLU A 190 -8.38 -9.06 12.57
C GLU A 190 -9.65 -8.32 13.05
N GLY A 191 -10.37 -7.64 12.17
CA GLY A 191 -11.52 -6.83 12.57
C GLY A 191 -11.13 -5.68 13.51
N CYS A 192 -12.07 -5.19 14.34
CA CYS A 192 -11.82 -4.13 15.34
C CYS A 192 -11.05 -2.92 14.81
N ILE A 193 -11.28 -2.53 13.56
CA ILE A 193 -10.53 -1.52 12.80
C ILE A 193 -10.27 -0.23 13.59
N CYS A 194 -11.30 0.31 14.26
CA CYS A 194 -11.15 1.56 15.00
C CYS A 194 -10.21 1.46 16.20
N ASP A 195 -10.21 0.32 16.90
CA ASP A 195 -9.30 0.07 18.04
C ASP A 195 -7.87 -0.11 17.53
N THR A 196 -7.69 -0.81 16.41
CA THR A 196 -6.38 -0.96 15.76
C THR A 196 -5.82 0.41 15.35
N ILE A 197 -6.61 1.28 14.71
CA ILE A 197 -6.20 2.64 14.37
C ILE A 197 -5.79 3.42 15.61
N THR A 198 -6.54 3.31 16.71
CA THR A 198 -6.23 4.00 17.96
C THR A 198 -4.89 3.54 18.56
N ASN A 199 -4.58 2.24 18.47
CA ASN A 199 -3.40 1.65 19.11
C ASN A 199 -2.11 1.78 18.26
N TYR A 200 -2.24 1.83 16.93
CA TYR A 200 -1.12 1.72 16.00
C TYR A 200 -1.06 2.84 14.96
N GLY A 201 -2.00 3.78 14.95
CA GLY A 201 -2.06 4.85 13.94
C GLY A 201 -0.83 5.74 13.85
N ASP A 202 -0.02 5.81 14.91
CA ASP A 202 1.30 6.49 14.92
C ASP A 202 2.33 5.81 14.00
N GLN A 203 2.07 4.56 13.60
CA GLN A 203 2.91 3.80 12.68
C GLN A 203 2.39 3.79 11.25
N PHE A 204 1.26 4.41 10.96
CA PHE A 204 0.70 4.41 9.60
C PHE A 204 1.35 5.48 8.72
N GLY A 205 1.91 5.06 7.59
CA GLY A 205 2.46 5.93 6.55
C GLY A 205 1.50 6.10 5.37
N HIS A 206 0.66 5.08 5.12
CA HIS A 206 -0.35 5.06 4.07
C HIS A 206 -1.57 4.25 4.51
N ILE A 207 -2.73 4.57 3.95
CA ILE A 207 -3.99 3.84 4.22
C ILE A 207 -4.54 3.35 2.89
N HIS A 208 -5.01 2.09 2.85
CA HIS A 208 -5.84 1.61 1.75
C HIS A 208 -7.29 1.39 2.19
N VAL A 209 -8.21 1.62 1.25
CA VAL A 209 -9.66 1.54 1.43
C VAL A 209 -10.29 0.74 0.30
N ALA A 210 -10.97 -0.34 0.66
CA ALA A 210 -11.98 -1.03 -0.13
C ALA A 210 -12.99 -1.68 0.81
N ASP A 211 -14.25 -1.87 0.39
CA ASP A 211 -15.25 -2.49 1.24
C ASP A 211 -15.15 -4.03 1.23
N ALA A 212 -15.46 -4.64 2.34
CA ALA A 212 -15.50 -6.09 2.50
C ALA A 212 -16.94 -6.57 2.76
N PRO A 213 -17.35 -7.72 2.17
CA PRO A 213 -16.61 -8.51 1.18
C PRO A 213 -16.62 -7.88 -0.22
N GLY A 214 -15.74 -8.36 -1.11
CA GLY A 214 -15.78 -8.07 -2.56
C GLY A 214 -14.76 -7.04 -3.04
N ARG A 215 -14.10 -6.28 -2.14
CA ARG A 215 -13.06 -5.29 -2.46
C ARG A 215 -13.58 -4.19 -3.41
N HIS A 216 -14.84 -3.77 -3.20
CA HIS A 216 -15.51 -2.72 -3.98
C HIS A 216 -15.49 -1.37 -3.25
N GLU A 217 -16.18 -0.37 -3.82
CA GLU A 217 -16.28 0.96 -3.25
C GLU A 217 -16.98 1.01 -1.89
N PRO A 218 -16.64 1.96 -1.00
CA PRO A 218 -17.29 2.19 0.29
C PRO A 218 -18.82 2.23 0.20
N GLY A 219 -19.50 1.53 1.13
CA GLY A 219 -20.95 1.42 1.18
C GLY A 219 -21.53 0.21 0.44
N THR A 220 -20.68 -0.61 -0.18
CA THR A 220 -21.10 -1.86 -0.83
C THR A 220 -21.00 -3.09 0.07
N GLY A 221 -20.26 -3.00 1.17
CA GLY A 221 -19.99 -4.08 2.12
C GLY A 221 -20.42 -3.73 3.55
N GLU A 222 -19.61 -4.19 4.53
CA GLU A 222 -19.95 -4.11 5.96
C GLU A 222 -19.13 -3.07 6.75
N ILE A 223 -18.16 -2.38 6.12
CA ILE A 223 -17.25 -1.48 6.80
C ILE A 223 -17.88 -0.09 6.95
N ASN A 224 -17.91 0.43 8.17
CA ASN A 224 -18.41 1.80 8.43
C ASN A 224 -17.30 2.83 8.17
N TYR A 225 -17.04 3.18 6.90
CA TYR A 225 -15.98 4.08 6.52
C TYR A 225 -16.09 5.49 7.14
N LYS A 226 -17.29 6.02 7.33
CA LYS A 226 -17.47 7.30 8.05
C LYS A 226 -16.91 7.27 9.46
N LYS A 227 -16.99 6.11 10.13
CA LYS A 227 -16.41 5.93 11.47
C LYS A 227 -14.90 5.72 11.39
N VAL A 228 -14.42 4.93 10.44
CA VAL A 228 -12.98 4.68 10.21
C VAL A 228 -12.24 5.99 9.94
N ILE A 229 -12.70 6.80 8.98
CA ILE A 229 -12.09 8.08 8.63
C ILE A 229 -12.01 9.03 9.84
N ARG A 230 -13.09 9.14 10.64
CA ARG A 230 -13.06 9.93 11.87
C ARG A 230 -12.03 9.46 12.88
N HIS A 231 -11.76 8.15 12.97
CA HIS A 231 -10.71 7.63 13.86
C HIS A 231 -9.32 7.96 13.34
N LEU A 232 -9.08 7.86 12.04
CA LEU A 232 -7.83 8.29 11.40
C LEU A 232 -7.56 9.79 11.68
N GLU A 233 -8.55 10.65 11.46
CA GLU A 233 -8.44 12.08 11.78
C GLU A 233 -8.16 12.33 13.27
N ALA A 234 -8.87 11.62 14.16
CA ALA A 234 -8.70 11.76 15.61
C ALA A 234 -7.32 11.31 16.11
N CYS A 235 -6.70 10.32 15.44
CA CYS A 235 -5.32 9.89 15.71
C CYS A 235 -4.26 10.82 15.09
N GLY A 236 -4.67 11.87 14.37
CA GLY A 236 -3.76 12.84 13.75
C GLY A 236 -3.14 12.35 12.45
N TYR A 237 -3.69 11.30 11.81
CA TYR A 237 -3.25 10.87 10.50
C TYR A 237 -3.48 12.00 9.47
N ASN A 238 -2.46 12.30 8.69
CA ASN A 238 -2.48 13.39 7.70
C ASN A 238 -1.88 12.97 6.35
N GLY A 239 -1.65 11.68 6.15
CA GLY A 239 -1.15 11.09 4.90
C GLY A 239 -2.24 10.94 3.84
N TYR A 240 -1.95 10.09 2.87
CA TYR A 240 -2.88 9.76 1.80
C TYR A 240 -3.74 8.55 2.18
N VAL A 241 -4.98 8.56 1.70
CA VAL A 241 -5.92 7.44 1.75
C VAL A 241 -6.12 6.95 0.33
N GLY A 242 -5.51 5.82 0.01
CA GLY A 242 -5.55 5.15 -1.28
C GLY A 242 -6.82 4.31 -1.43
N TYR A 243 -7.51 4.49 -2.53
CA TYR A 243 -8.72 3.71 -2.87
C TYR A 243 -8.31 2.60 -3.84
N GLU A 244 -7.83 1.51 -3.27
CA GLU A 244 -7.41 0.30 -3.98
C GLU A 244 -8.56 -0.70 -4.01
N LEU A 245 -9.45 -0.51 -4.96
CA LEU A 245 -10.71 -1.25 -5.05
C LEU A 245 -11.11 -1.52 -6.50
N PHE A 246 -11.91 -2.55 -6.70
CA PHE A 246 -12.48 -2.87 -7.99
C PHE A 246 -13.93 -2.35 -8.06
N PRO A 247 -14.26 -1.41 -8.95
CA PRO A 247 -15.63 -0.89 -9.07
C PRO A 247 -16.65 -2.01 -9.22
N LEU A 248 -17.72 -1.99 -8.41
CA LEU A 248 -18.79 -2.99 -8.51
C LEU A 248 -19.51 -2.91 -9.87
N THR A 249 -19.64 -1.70 -10.41
CA THR A 249 -20.30 -1.47 -11.70
C THR A 249 -19.40 -0.74 -12.69
N ASP A 250 -18.94 0.47 -12.34
CA ASP A 250 -18.10 1.32 -13.17
C ASP A 250 -17.34 2.34 -12.30
N THR A 251 -16.24 2.88 -12.85
CA THR A 251 -15.38 3.85 -12.16
C THR A 251 -16.15 5.08 -11.66
N LYS A 252 -17.07 5.62 -12.44
CA LYS A 252 -17.81 6.83 -12.06
C LYS A 252 -18.70 6.60 -10.84
N THR A 253 -19.34 5.45 -10.74
CA THR A 253 -20.16 5.07 -9.58
C THR A 253 -19.30 4.88 -8.35
N ALA A 254 -18.16 4.21 -8.48
CA ALA A 254 -17.20 4.02 -7.40
C ALA A 254 -16.63 5.35 -6.89
N VAL A 255 -16.19 6.23 -7.79
CA VAL A 255 -15.67 7.56 -7.43
C VAL A 255 -16.73 8.38 -6.69
N LYS A 256 -18.00 8.35 -7.13
CA LYS A 256 -19.08 9.04 -6.42
C LYS A 256 -19.21 8.53 -4.98
N ALA A 257 -19.20 7.22 -4.77
CA ALA A 257 -19.27 6.63 -3.43
C ALA A 257 -18.06 7.04 -2.56
N ILE A 258 -16.85 7.02 -3.12
CA ILE A 258 -15.61 7.47 -2.47
C ILE A 258 -15.74 8.92 -2.00
N MET A 259 -16.29 9.81 -2.82
CA MET A 259 -16.41 11.23 -2.50
C MET A 259 -17.53 11.53 -1.48
N GLU A 260 -18.57 10.70 -1.40
CA GLU A 260 -19.72 10.86 -0.51
C GLU A 260 -19.53 10.17 0.85
N GLU A 261 -18.87 9.00 0.90
CA GLU A 261 -18.78 8.16 2.10
C GLU A 261 -17.51 8.38 2.93
N CYS A 262 -16.46 8.94 2.34
CA CYS A 262 -15.15 9.08 3.00
C CYS A 262 -14.67 10.53 3.09
#